data_d69b90cf3d06624aa30fb53ac899e157
#
_entry.id   d69b90cf3d06624aa30fb53ac899e157
#
_cell.length_a   1.000
_cell.length_b   1.000
_cell.length_c   1.000
_cell.angle_alpha   90.00
_cell.angle_beta   90.00
_cell.angle_gamma   90.00
#
_symmetry.space_group_name_H-M   'P 1'
#
loop_
_entity.id
_entity.type
_entity.pdbx_description
1 polymer ?
#
loop_
_entity_poly.entity_id
_entity_poly.type
_entity_poly.pdbx_seq_one_letter_code
_entity_poly.pdbx_strand_id
1 'polypeptide(L)'
;MEKFTVFTGTTVPLMNDNIDTDQILPKQFLKLIDKKGFGKYLMYAWRYLDDQYTENPDFVFNRPEYRKASILITGDNFGAGSSREHAAWALADYGFKVVIAGSFGDIHYNNELNNGMLPIVQPREVREKLAQLQPTDQVTVDLEQQKIISPVGEFTFKIDREWKHKLLNGLDDIGITLQYEDLIAANEKQRPAYWQE
;
A
#
# COMPACT_ATOMS: atom_id res chain seq x y z
N MET A 1 13.58 -3.25 0.29
CA MET A 1 12.27 -3.42 0.99
C MET A 1 12.10 -4.85 1.50
N GLU A 2 11.07 -5.15 2.32
CA GLU A 2 10.73 -6.53 2.72
C GLU A 2 10.18 -7.32 1.52
N LYS A 3 10.53 -8.62 1.43
CA LYS A 3 9.99 -9.49 0.36
C LYS A 3 8.50 -9.73 0.57
N PHE A 4 7.74 -9.59 -0.49
CA PHE A 4 6.32 -9.94 -0.53
C PHE A 4 6.14 -11.18 -1.41
N THR A 5 5.75 -12.31 -0.83
CA THR A 5 5.50 -13.57 -1.56
C THR A 5 4.05 -14.00 -1.40
N VAL A 6 3.72 -14.52 -0.22
CA VAL A 6 2.37 -14.88 0.20
C VAL A 6 2.08 -14.12 1.49
N PHE A 7 0.93 -13.48 1.55
CA PHE A 7 0.48 -12.73 2.71
C PHE A 7 -0.93 -13.16 3.10
N THR A 8 -1.16 -13.42 4.38
CA THR A 8 -2.48 -13.75 4.92
C THR A 8 -2.85 -12.75 6.00
N GLY A 9 -4.04 -12.19 5.90
CA GLY A 9 -4.55 -11.20 6.84
C GLY A 9 -6.06 -11.08 6.81
N THR A 10 -6.60 -10.27 7.69
CA THR A 10 -8.02 -9.93 7.71
C THR A 10 -8.28 -8.65 6.92
N THR A 11 -9.51 -8.47 6.49
CA THR A 11 -9.93 -7.33 5.67
C THR A 11 -10.68 -6.28 6.48
N VAL A 12 -10.60 -5.03 6.03
CA VAL A 12 -11.50 -3.96 6.46
C VAL A 12 -12.12 -3.29 5.23
N PRO A 13 -13.46 -3.19 5.14
CA PRO A 13 -14.13 -2.51 4.02
C PRO A 13 -14.23 -1.00 4.27
N LEU A 14 -13.80 -0.22 3.28
CA LEU A 14 -14.01 1.23 3.17
C LEU A 14 -14.37 1.55 1.72
N MET A 15 -15.60 1.22 1.32
CA MET A 15 -16.05 1.18 -0.07
C MET A 15 -16.36 2.54 -0.70
N ASN A 16 -15.84 3.62 -0.13
CA ASN A 16 -15.96 4.95 -0.68
C ASN A 16 -15.12 5.10 -1.97
N ASP A 17 -15.72 5.70 -3.00
CA ASP A 17 -15.00 6.08 -4.21
C ASP A 17 -14.31 7.43 -4.04
N ASN A 18 -13.28 7.69 -4.84
CA ASN A 18 -12.54 8.96 -4.90
C ASN A 18 -11.92 9.38 -3.55
N ILE A 19 -11.43 8.43 -2.78
CA ILE A 19 -10.65 8.76 -1.58
C ILE A 19 -9.32 9.38 -2.02
N ASP A 20 -9.17 10.67 -1.77
CA ASP A 20 -7.98 11.43 -2.15
C ASP A 20 -6.85 11.34 -1.10
N THR A 21 -5.67 11.80 -1.48
CA THR A 21 -4.50 11.76 -0.60
C THR A 21 -4.60 12.70 0.60
N ASP A 22 -5.43 13.76 0.56
CA ASP A 22 -5.70 14.63 1.71
C ASP A 22 -6.64 13.94 2.71
N GLN A 23 -7.56 13.10 2.22
CA GLN A 23 -8.40 12.26 3.08
C GLN A 23 -7.58 11.12 3.70
N ILE A 24 -6.65 10.52 2.94
CA ILE A 24 -5.74 9.49 3.47
C ILE A 24 -4.82 10.10 4.53
N LEU A 25 -4.18 11.23 4.25
CA LEU A 25 -3.28 11.93 5.16
C LEU A 25 -3.39 13.45 4.98
N PRO A 26 -4.02 14.19 5.93
CA PRO A 26 -4.18 15.64 5.82
C PRO A 26 -2.83 16.39 5.78
N LYS A 27 -2.81 17.51 5.03
CA LYS A 27 -1.60 18.35 4.77
C LYS A 27 -0.84 18.77 6.02
N GLN A 28 -1.52 19.01 7.12
CA GLN A 28 -0.91 19.47 8.37
C GLN A 28 0.14 18.51 8.92
N PHE A 29 0.06 17.21 8.56
CA PHE A 29 0.98 16.18 9.03
C PHE A 29 2.20 15.96 8.12
N LEU A 30 2.28 16.64 6.97
CA LEU A 30 3.40 16.48 6.02
C LEU A 30 4.74 17.08 6.53
N LYS A 31 4.74 17.76 7.66
CA LYS A 31 5.96 18.33 8.27
C LYS A 31 6.80 17.31 9.03
N LEU A 32 6.28 16.09 9.22
CA LEU A 32 7.00 15.01 9.88
C LEU A 32 8.06 14.44 8.91
N ILE A 33 9.27 14.22 9.41
CA ILE A 33 10.43 13.83 8.61
C ILE A 33 10.61 12.30 8.60
N ASP A 34 10.23 11.64 9.68
CA ASP A 34 10.39 10.19 9.82
C ASP A 34 9.23 9.43 9.15
N LYS A 35 9.55 8.34 8.45
CA LYS A 35 8.52 7.46 7.84
C LYS A 35 7.65 6.72 8.88
N LYS A 36 8.02 6.75 10.17
CA LYS A 36 7.30 6.09 11.26
C LYS A 36 6.38 7.05 12.01
N GLY A 37 5.25 6.55 12.48
CA GLY A 37 4.29 7.33 13.27
C GLY A 37 3.20 8.02 12.45
N PHE A 38 3.17 7.81 11.12
CA PHE A 38 2.10 8.35 10.26
C PHE A 38 0.78 7.58 10.39
N GLY A 39 0.81 6.31 10.78
CA GLY A 39 -0.39 5.47 10.91
C GLY A 39 -1.45 6.04 11.86
N LYS A 40 -1.05 6.78 12.89
CA LYS A 40 -2.00 7.46 13.77
C LYS A 40 -2.77 8.58 13.06
N TYR A 41 -2.23 9.15 11.99
CA TYR A 41 -2.86 10.22 11.22
C TYR A 41 -3.63 9.72 9.99
N LEU A 42 -3.54 8.42 9.70
CA LEU A 42 -4.29 7.80 8.60
C LEU A 42 -5.78 8.10 8.75
N MET A 43 -6.41 8.62 7.69
CA MET A 43 -7.83 8.98 7.66
C MET A 43 -8.25 9.89 8.85
N TYR A 44 -7.37 10.81 9.25
CA TYR A 44 -7.52 11.61 10.48
C TYR A 44 -8.90 12.24 10.64
N ALA A 45 -9.40 12.89 9.59
CA ALA A 45 -10.67 13.60 9.62
C ALA A 45 -11.90 12.66 9.79
N TRP A 46 -11.73 11.38 9.50
CA TRP A 46 -12.79 10.37 9.65
C TRP A 46 -12.63 9.57 10.94
N ARG A 47 -11.36 9.34 11.35
CA ARG A 47 -11.02 8.55 12.54
C ARG A 47 -11.24 9.29 13.84
N TYR A 48 -11.11 10.61 13.84
CA TYR A 48 -11.16 11.40 15.07
C TYR A 48 -12.23 12.48 15.01
N LEU A 49 -12.86 12.73 16.15
CA LEU A 49 -13.90 13.74 16.34
C LEU A 49 -13.32 15.13 16.66
N ASP A 50 -12.08 15.15 17.17
CA ASP A 50 -11.40 16.36 17.62
C ASP A 50 -9.88 16.25 17.53
N ASP A 51 -9.18 17.37 17.83
CA ASP A 51 -7.72 17.45 17.83
C ASP A 51 -7.06 16.75 19.05
N GLN A 52 -7.84 16.22 19.97
CA GLN A 52 -7.38 15.42 21.11
C GLN A 52 -7.37 13.94 20.80
N TYR A 53 -7.63 13.58 19.54
CA TYR A 53 -7.68 12.19 19.05
C TYR A 53 -8.80 11.37 19.68
N THR A 54 -9.94 11.99 20.04
CA THR A 54 -11.14 11.25 20.43
C THR A 54 -11.63 10.42 19.26
N GLU A 55 -11.56 9.10 19.39
CA GLU A 55 -11.92 8.18 18.29
C GLU A 55 -13.39 8.30 17.92
N ASN A 56 -13.66 8.42 16.62
CA ASN A 56 -15.01 8.32 16.07
C ASN A 56 -15.45 6.84 16.06
N PRO A 57 -16.43 6.43 16.90
CA PRO A 57 -16.84 5.04 17.00
C PRO A 57 -17.54 4.52 15.73
N ASP A 58 -18.07 5.43 14.91
CA ASP A 58 -18.78 5.07 13.69
C ASP A 58 -17.82 4.75 12.53
N PHE A 59 -16.56 5.19 12.61
CA PHE A 59 -15.60 4.93 11.57
C PHE A 59 -15.04 3.51 11.68
N VAL A 60 -15.07 2.78 10.55
CA VAL A 60 -14.81 1.34 10.52
C VAL A 60 -13.43 0.95 11.08
N PHE A 61 -12.38 1.75 10.87
CA PHE A 61 -11.01 1.43 11.36
C PHE A 61 -10.89 1.53 12.90
N ASN A 62 -11.79 2.25 13.56
CA ASN A 62 -11.79 2.39 15.02
C ASN A 62 -12.56 1.26 15.71
N ARG A 63 -13.35 0.48 14.96
CA ARG A 63 -14.07 -0.67 15.51
C ARG A 63 -13.09 -1.75 15.95
N PRO A 64 -13.21 -2.30 17.17
CA PRO A 64 -12.24 -3.25 17.72
C PRO A 64 -11.94 -4.46 16.83
N GLU A 65 -12.96 -4.95 16.12
CA GLU A 65 -12.88 -6.12 15.24
C GLU A 65 -12.01 -5.87 14.00
N TYR A 66 -11.84 -4.60 13.55
CA TYR A 66 -11.05 -4.24 12.36
C TYR A 66 -9.69 -3.65 12.67
N ARG A 67 -9.34 -3.40 13.93
CA ARG A 67 -8.07 -2.74 14.33
C ARG A 67 -6.81 -3.48 13.88
N LYS A 68 -6.91 -4.78 13.63
CA LYS A 68 -5.78 -5.61 13.18
C LYS A 68 -5.87 -5.97 11.69
N ALA A 69 -6.84 -5.40 10.98
CA ALA A 69 -6.97 -5.62 9.56
C ALA A 69 -5.72 -5.11 8.81
N SER A 70 -5.22 -5.92 7.91
CA SER A 70 -4.01 -5.64 7.14
C SER A 70 -4.25 -5.61 5.63
N ILE A 71 -5.51 -5.83 5.22
CA ILE A 71 -5.99 -5.75 3.85
C ILE A 71 -7.14 -4.74 3.79
N LEU A 72 -6.95 -3.67 3.05
CA LEU A 72 -8.00 -2.65 2.82
C LEU A 72 -8.77 -2.99 1.56
N ILE A 73 -10.11 -3.06 1.64
CA ILE A 73 -11.01 -3.14 0.48
C ILE A 73 -11.65 -1.77 0.29
N THR A 74 -11.49 -1.17 -0.89
CA THR A 74 -11.94 0.21 -1.11
C THR A 74 -12.62 0.39 -2.45
N GLY A 75 -13.15 1.61 -2.69
CA GLY A 75 -13.85 2.02 -3.89
C GLY A 75 -12.96 2.24 -5.11
N ASP A 76 -13.49 2.99 -6.06
CA ASP A 76 -12.75 3.38 -7.26
C ASP A 76 -11.92 4.64 -7.01
N ASN A 77 -10.84 4.83 -7.80
CA ASN A 77 -10.00 6.03 -7.79
C ASN A 77 -9.40 6.33 -6.40
N PHE A 78 -8.84 5.29 -5.75
CA PHE A 78 -8.19 5.41 -4.44
C PHE A 78 -6.84 6.12 -4.56
N GLY A 79 -6.56 7.04 -3.64
CA GLY A 79 -5.32 7.83 -3.64
C GLY A 79 -5.27 8.88 -4.75
N ALA A 80 -6.45 9.35 -5.22
CA ALA A 80 -6.54 10.45 -6.18
C ALA A 80 -5.97 11.75 -5.62
N GLY A 81 -5.80 12.75 -6.48
CA GLY A 81 -5.37 14.10 -6.11
C GLY A 81 -3.87 14.29 -6.10
N SER A 82 -3.36 15.03 -5.12
CA SER A 82 -1.96 15.45 -5.06
C SER A 82 -1.02 14.26 -4.81
N SER A 83 0.09 14.21 -5.55
CA SER A 83 1.11 13.18 -5.34
C SER A 83 1.79 13.33 -3.98
N ARG A 84 1.57 12.35 -3.07
CA ARG A 84 2.17 12.34 -1.74
C ARG A 84 2.55 10.93 -1.32
N GLU A 85 3.83 10.68 -1.25
CA GLU A 85 4.35 9.41 -0.73
C GLU A 85 3.95 9.18 0.73
N HIS A 86 3.78 10.25 1.51
CA HIS A 86 3.33 10.18 2.91
C HIS A 86 1.99 9.47 3.11
N ALA A 87 1.09 9.50 2.10
CA ALA A 87 -0.16 8.75 2.16
C ALA A 87 0.09 7.24 2.16
N ALA A 88 1.03 6.76 1.33
CA ALA A 88 1.45 5.35 1.33
C ALA A 88 2.18 4.99 2.65
N TRP A 89 3.00 5.90 3.20
CA TRP A 89 3.62 5.69 4.52
C TRP A 89 2.59 5.55 5.63
N ALA A 90 1.53 6.36 5.60
CA ALA A 90 0.47 6.28 6.60
C ALA A 90 -0.29 4.96 6.54
N LEU A 91 -0.57 4.46 5.34
CA LEU A 91 -1.19 3.14 5.14
C LEU A 91 -0.28 2.01 5.65
N ALA A 92 0.99 2.03 5.26
CA ALA A 92 1.97 1.01 5.66
C ALA A 92 2.23 1.02 7.18
N ASP A 93 2.41 2.21 7.78
CA ASP A 93 2.67 2.35 9.23
C ASP A 93 1.42 2.03 10.09
N TYR A 94 0.21 2.18 9.52
CA TYR A 94 -1.02 1.71 10.18
C TYR A 94 -1.10 0.18 10.21
N GLY A 95 -0.45 -0.51 9.26
CA GLY A 95 -0.38 -1.96 9.19
C GLY A 95 -0.96 -2.58 7.93
N PHE A 96 -1.42 -1.78 6.96
CA PHE A 96 -1.86 -2.32 5.69
C PHE A 96 -0.68 -2.83 4.86
N LYS A 97 -0.83 -4.03 4.33
CA LYS A 97 0.11 -4.67 3.39
C LYS A 97 -0.48 -4.77 1.99
N VAL A 98 -1.80 -4.82 1.88
CA VAL A 98 -2.54 -4.94 0.62
C VAL A 98 -3.67 -3.94 0.59
N VAL A 99 -3.85 -3.27 -0.53
CA VAL A 99 -5.02 -2.42 -0.82
C VAL A 99 -5.70 -2.96 -2.06
N ILE A 100 -6.99 -3.30 -1.97
CA ILE A 100 -7.79 -3.80 -3.10
C ILE A 100 -8.81 -2.72 -3.47
N ALA A 101 -8.61 -2.10 -4.62
CA ALA A 101 -9.44 -1.01 -5.13
C ALA A 101 -9.96 -1.32 -6.54
N GLY A 102 -10.91 -0.53 -7.04
CA GLY A 102 -11.35 -0.60 -8.44
C GLY A 102 -10.40 0.09 -9.41
N SER A 103 -9.77 1.14 -8.93
CA SER A 103 -8.68 1.86 -9.60
C SER A 103 -7.93 2.70 -8.57
N PHE A 104 -6.77 3.19 -8.95
CA PHE A 104 -5.90 4.03 -8.13
C PHE A 104 -5.50 5.29 -8.87
N GLY A 105 -5.14 6.33 -8.13
CA GLY A 105 -4.33 7.40 -8.70
C GLY A 105 -2.93 6.86 -9.07
N ASP A 106 -2.46 7.13 -10.29
CA ASP A 106 -1.24 6.52 -10.85
C ASP A 106 -0.02 6.67 -9.94
N ILE A 107 0.19 7.87 -9.40
CA ILE A 107 1.34 8.14 -8.53
C ILE A 107 1.18 7.43 -7.18
N HIS A 108 -0.04 7.38 -6.64
CA HIS A 108 -0.32 6.69 -5.38
C HIS A 108 -0.08 5.19 -5.49
N TYR A 109 -0.50 4.57 -6.60
CA TYR A 109 -0.23 3.18 -6.92
C TYR A 109 1.28 2.86 -6.87
N ASN A 110 2.09 3.68 -7.54
CA ASN A 110 3.54 3.54 -7.52
C ASN A 110 4.15 3.78 -6.14
N ASN A 111 3.62 4.73 -5.36
CA ASN A 111 4.07 5.00 -4.00
C ASN A 111 3.79 3.80 -3.06
N GLU A 112 2.64 3.14 -3.18
CA GLU A 112 2.36 1.92 -2.42
C GLU A 112 3.38 0.83 -2.73
N LEU A 113 3.63 0.55 -4.02
CA LEU A 113 4.61 -0.45 -4.48
C LEU A 113 6.03 -0.14 -3.99
N ASN A 114 6.48 1.12 -4.08
CA ASN A 114 7.78 1.57 -3.60
C ASN A 114 7.96 1.39 -2.09
N ASN A 115 6.87 1.38 -1.35
CA ASN A 115 6.88 1.16 0.11
C ASN A 115 6.59 -0.30 0.50
N GLY A 116 6.64 -1.24 -0.45
CA GLY A 116 6.48 -2.67 -0.20
C GLY A 116 5.05 -3.12 0.11
N MET A 117 4.07 -2.29 -0.27
CA MET A 117 2.66 -2.64 -0.25
C MET A 117 2.24 -3.22 -1.61
N LEU A 118 1.15 -3.95 -1.64
CA LEU A 118 0.60 -4.52 -2.86
C LEU A 118 -0.77 -3.90 -3.19
N PRO A 119 -0.84 -2.90 -4.05
CA PRO A 119 -2.10 -2.41 -4.61
C PRO A 119 -2.63 -3.39 -5.66
N ILE A 120 -3.88 -3.79 -5.54
CA ILE A 120 -4.55 -4.74 -6.42
C ILE A 120 -5.81 -4.10 -7.01
N VAL A 121 -5.93 -4.14 -8.33
CA VAL A 121 -7.16 -3.73 -9.02
C VAL A 121 -8.10 -4.91 -9.14
N GLN A 122 -9.36 -4.74 -8.67
CA GLN A 122 -10.41 -5.74 -8.79
C GLN A 122 -11.74 -5.11 -9.22
N PRO A 123 -12.56 -5.81 -10.01
CA PRO A 123 -13.91 -5.38 -10.35
C PRO A 123 -14.77 -5.17 -9.10
N ARG A 124 -15.76 -4.29 -9.21
CA ARG A 124 -16.68 -3.95 -8.11
C ARG A 124 -17.35 -5.17 -7.49
N GLU A 125 -17.80 -6.11 -8.31
CA GLU A 125 -18.43 -7.36 -7.85
C GLU A 125 -17.53 -8.19 -6.93
N VAL A 126 -16.23 -8.26 -7.23
CA VAL A 126 -15.25 -8.98 -6.40
C VAL A 126 -15.03 -8.23 -5.08
N ARG A 127 -14.86 -6.91 -5.16
CA ARG A 127 -14.66 -6.07 -3.96
C ARG A 127 -15.87 -6.12 -3.01
N GLU A 128 -17.08 -6.09 -3.56
CA GLU A 128 -18.32 -6.22 -2.78
C GLU A 128 -18.43 -7.59 -2.08
N LYS A 129 -18.00 -8.69 -2.73
CA LYS A 129 -17.92 -10.01 -2.09
C LYS A 129 -16.88 -10.01 -0.95
N LEU A 130 -15.69 -9.47 -1.21
CA LEU A 130 -14.64 -9.38 -0.20
C LEU A 130 -15.02 -8.46 0.97
N ALA A 131 -15.78 -7.39 0.72
CA ALA A 131 -16.27 -6.46 1.73
C ALA A 131 -17.33 -7.06 2.67
N GLN A 132 -17.95 -8.20 2.28
CA GLN A 132 -18.92 -8.93 3.11
C GLN A 132 -18.28 -9.96 4.04
N LEU A 133 -16.97 -10.16 3.96
CA LEU A 133 -16.24 -11.06 4.84
C LEU A 133 -16.37 -10.62 6.32
N GLN A 134 -16.43 -11.61 7.19
CA GLN A 134 -16.41 -11.32 8.63
C GLN A 134 -15.02 -10.81 9.04
N PRO A 135 -14.92 -9.98 10.09
CA PRO A 135 -13.62 -9.43 10.54
C PRO A 135 -12.59 -10.50 10.93
N THR A 136 -13.02 -11.72 11.18
CA THR A 136 -12.18 -12.88 11.52
C THR A 136 -11.76 -13.69 10.31
N ASP A 137 -12.39 -13.49 9.15
CA ASP A 137 -12.10 -14.25 7.95
C ASP A 137 -10.71 -13.89 7.41
N GLN A 138 -9.97 -14.92 7.06
CA GLN A 138 -8.62 -14.78 6.51
C GLN A 138 -8.68 -14.71 4.99
N VAL A 139 -7.94 -13.78 4.44
CA VAL A 139 -7.69 -13.65 3.00
C VAL A 139 -6.21 -13.84 2.76
N THR A 140 -5.88 -14.75 1.86
CA THR A 140 -4.51 -14.99 1.43
C THR A 140 -4.28 -14.40 0.05
N VAL A 141 -3.24 -13.59 -0.06
CA VAL A 141 -2.79 -12.99 -1.33
C VAL A 141 -1.45 -13.61 -1.70
N ASP A 142 -1.45 -14.36 -2.81
CA ASP A 142 -0.27 -14.99 -3.39
C ASP A 142 0.20 -14.14 -4.59
N LEU A 143 1.33 -13.47 -4.43
CA LEU A 143 1.90 -12.63 -5.48
C LEU A 143 2.50 -13.46 -6.61
N GLU A 144 3.08 -14.62 -6.31
CA GLU A 144 3.70 -15.45 -7.33
C GLU A 144 2.64 -16.03 -8.27
N GLN A 145 1.53 -16.55 -7.72
CA GLN A 145 0.40 -17.05 -8.49
C GLN A 145 -0.56 -15.95 -8.95
N GLN A 146 -0.42 -14.72 -8.43
CA GLN A 146 -1.33 -13.60 -8.66
C GLN A 146 -2.79 -13.96 -8.34
N LYS A 147 -2.99 -14.52 -7.13
CA LYS A 147 -4.28 -14.98 -6.63
C LYS A 147 -4.64 -14.35 -5.29
N ILE A 148 -5.93 -14.11 -5.13
CA ILE A 148 -6.58 -13.80 -3.84
C ILE A 148 -7.43 -15.00 -3.49
N ILE A 149 -7.19 -15.61 -2.34
CA ILE A 149 -7.90 -16.78 -1.84
C ILE A 149 -8.67 -16.37 -0.58
N SER A 150 -9.97 -16.56 -0.59
CA SER A 150 -10.85 -16.14 0.49
C SER A 150 -12.02 -17.11 0.67
N PRO A 151 -12.78 -17.05 1.79
CA PRO A 151 -14.01 -17.85 1.97
C PRO A 151 -15.08 -17.61 0.91
N VAL A 152 -15.06 -16.44 0.24
CA VAL A 152 -16.05 -16.10 -0.81
C VAL A 152 -15.58 -16.43 -2.21
N GLY A 153 -14.40 -17.05 -2.36
CA GLY A 153 -13.86 -17.55 -3.63
C GLY A 153 -12.41 -17.20 -3.88
N GLU A 154 -11.92 -17.67 -5.02
CA GLU A 154 -10.58 -17.35 -5.54
C GLU A 154 -10.71 -16.36 -6.69
N PHE A 155 -9.86 -15.34 -6.69
CA PHE A 155 -9.81 -14.29 -7.70
C PHE A 155 -8.38 -14.09 -8.18
N THR A 156 -8.20 -13.84 -9.47
CA THR A 156 -6.89 -13.52 -10.04
C THR A 156 -6.72 -12.00 -10.13
N PHE A 157 -5.48 -11.52 -10.08
CA PHE A 157 -5.15 -10.13 -10.33
C PHE A 157 -3.94 -10.00 -11.27
N LYS A 158 -3.78 -8.81 -11.83
CA LYS A 158 -2.63 -8.48 -12.68
C LYS A 158 -1.75 -7.48 -11.98
N ILE A 159 -0.46 -7.64 -12.15
CA ILE A 159 0.57 -6.70 -11.73
C ILE A 159 1.63 -6.63 -12.83
N ASP A 160 2.25 -5.50 -13.00
CA ASP A 160 3.39 -5.35 -13.90
C ASP A 160 4.53 -6.30 -13.52
N ARG A 161 5.24 -6.83 -14.54
CA ARG A 161 6.28 -7.84 -14.36
C ARG A 161 7.47 -7.33 -13.55
N GLU A 162 7.84 -6.06 -13.74
CA GLU A 162 8.97 -5.47 -13.02
C GLU A 162 8.61 -5.26 -11.55
N TRP A 163 7.41 -4.75 -11.26
CA TRP A 163 6.92 -4.61 -9.90
C TRP A 163 6.79 -5.95 -9.18
N LYS A 164 6.27 -6.97 -9.88
CA LYS A 164 6.22 -8.34 -9.34
C LYS A 164 7.62 -8.83 -8.96
N HIS A 165 8.61 -8.64 -9.84
CA HIS A 165 9.99 -9.02 -9.58
C HIS A 165 10.59 -8.26 -8.39
N LYS A 166 10.38 -6.95 -8.31
CA LYS A 166 10.83 -6.11 -7.20
C LYS A 166 10.28 -6.60 -5.86
N LEU A 167 8.97 -6.79 -5.77
CA LEU A 167 8.30 -7.21 -4.53
C LEU A 167 8.71 -8.62 -4.11
N LEU A 168 8.74 -9.60 -5.02
CA LEU A 168 9.14 -10.98 -4.73
C LEU A 168 10.57 -11.09 -4.18
N ASN A 169 11.47 -10.22 -4.66
CA ASN A 169 12.88 -10.21 -4.26
C ASN A 169 13.21 -9.19 -3.17
N GLY A 170 12.27 -8.33 -2.80
CA GLY A 170 12.49 -7.28 -1.81
C GLY A 170 13.42 -6.17 -2.30
N LEU A 171 13.46 -5.93 -3.62
CA LEU A 171 14.35 -4.97 -4.26
C LEU A 171 13.69 -3.58 -4.31
N ASP A 172 14.45 -2.57 -3.93
CA ASP A 172 14.20 -1.18 -4.27
C ASP A 172 15.02 -0.77 -5.50
N ASP A 173 14.89 0.46 -5.96
CA ASP A 173 15.60 0.94 -7.15
C ASP A 173 17.12 0.90 -6.98
N ILE A 174 17.60 1.12 -5.76
CA ILE A 174 19.04 0.98 -5.44
C ILE A 174 19.45 -0.49 -5.51
N GLY A 175 18.66 -1.40 -4.92
CA GLY A 175 18.92 -2.83 -4.95
C GLY A 175 18.94 -3.41 -6.37
N ILE A 176 18.14 -2.88 -7.30
CA ILE A 176 18.19 -3.25 -8.72
C ILE A 176 19.51 -2.76 -9.35
N THR A 177 19.88 -1.52 -9.11
CA THR A 177 21.11 -0.94 -9.64
C THR A 177 22.34 -1.71 -9.15
N LEU A 178 22.36 -2.10 -7.87
CA LEU A 178 23.47 -2.87 -7.28
C LEU A 178 23.61 -4.30 -7.85
N GLN A 179 22.60 -4.84 -8.52
CA GLN A 179 22.76 -6.10 -9.26
C GLN A 179 23.75 -5.99 -10.43
N TYR A 180 24.07 -4.77 -10.87
CA TYR A 180 25.00 -4.45 -11.95
C TYR A 180 26.30 -3.83 -11.43
N GLU A 181 26.65 -4.04 -10.13
CA GLU A 181 27.81 -3.41 -9.48
C GLU A 181 29.11 -3.65 -10.26
N ASP A 182 29.34 -4.87 -10.75
CA ASP A 182 30.52 -5.20 -11.54
C ASP A 182 30.61 -4.39 -12.84
N LEU A 183 29.49 -4.18 -13.52
CA LEU A 183 29.40 -3.38 -14.75
C LEU A 183 29.60 -1.89 -14.46
N ILE A 184 29.04 -1.41 -13.34
CA ILE A 184 29.22 -0.02 -12.88
C ILE A 184 30.70 0.23 -12.56
N ALA A 185 31.33 -0.64 -11.78
CA ALA A 185 32.73 -0.54 -11.42
C ALA A 185 33.66 -0.63 -12.66
N ALA A 186 33.33 -1.48 -13.63
CA ALA A 186 34.07 -1.54 -14.90
C ALA A 186 33.96 -0.24 -15.70
N ASN A 187 32.78 0.38 -15.74
CA ASN A 187 32.56 1.66 -16.39
C ASN A 187 33.31 2.81 -15.69
N GLU A 188 33.24 2.83 -14.35
CA GLU A 188 33.93 3.85 -13.54
C GLU A 188 35.46 3.84 -13.75
N LYS A 189 36.07 2.65 -13.85
CA LYS A 189 37.51 2.52 -14.17
C LYS A 189 37.92 3.05 -15.54
N GLN A 190 36.98 3.11 -16.47
CA GLN A 190 37.23 3.62 -17.83
C GLN A 190 36.99 5.14 -17.97
N ARG A 191 36.45 5.80 -16.91
CA ARG A 191 36.20 7.25 -16.93
C ARG A 191 37.50 8.03 -16.93
N PRO A 192 37.58 9.16 -17.67
CA PRO A 192 38.71 10.07 -17.64
C PRO A 192 39.01 10.56 -16.21
N ALA A 193 40.28 10.80 -15.91
CA ALA A 193 40.73 11.17 -14.54
C ALA A 193 40.02 12.39 -13.94
N TYR A 194 39.55 13.34 -14.76
CA TYR A 194 38.80 14.51 -14.32
C TYR A 194 37.33 14.22 -13.89
N TRP A 195 36.90 12.97 -13.98
CA TRP A 195 35.61 12.49 -13.49
C TRP A 195 35.73 11.56 -12.26
N GLN A 196 36.96 11.39 -11.76
CA GLN A 196 37.28 10.45 -10.67
C GLN A 196 37.47 11.16 -9.31
N GLU A 197 37.12 12.46 -9.20
CA GLU A 197 37.13 13.21 -7.94
C GLU A 197 35.85 13.04 -7.13
#